data_850f52cf3243aef474cfc22c3eb28153
#
_entry.id   850f52cf3243aef474cfc22c3eb28153
#
_cell.length_a   1.000
_cell.length_b   1.000
_cell.length_c   1.000
_cell.angle_alpha   90.00
_cell.angle_beta   90.00
_cell.angle_gamma   90.00
#
_symmetry.space_group_name_H-M   'P 1'
#
loop_
_entity.id
_entity.type
_entity.pdbx_description
1 polymer ?
#
loop_
_entity_poly.entity_id
_entity_poly.type
_entity_poly.pdbx_seq_one_letter_code
_entity_poly.pdbx_strand_id
1 'polypeptide(L)'
;NNILKTALTFPLYSKVENYPLAHSAKINHDEHLDINKDFYKHREYITLGNDSLMFFYAYRDYVLSNLYNKVNSLGYDLNSDEFTENLLKAISTELNDENSKNSMLRKIFIQHFFWKSTKRINKNTVNTFLDLNTNLDDNKLIVNLTSDVKKIEEGTLLNDFNIIDYNKTQKSVRKLIKNKKSVLYFWNPEFIGKDFIASRVNYLSEKYPNLKFIGVKIAGNNKDRIL
;
A
#
# COMPACT_ATOMS: atom_id res chain seq x y z
N ASN A 1 -8.29 -18.76 28.35
CA ASN A 1 -9.44 -18.12 27.70
C ASN A 1 -9.20 -16.70 27.17
N ASN A 2 -7.97 -16.20 27.23
CA ASN A 2 -7.62 -14.85 26.74
C ASN A 2 -7.74 -14.72 25.21
N ILE A 3 -7.42 -15.78 24.45
CA ILE A 3 -7.48 -15.77 22.98
C ILE A 3 -8.93 -15.55 22.50
N LEU A 4 -9.90 -16.25 23.09
CA LEU A 4 -11.31 -16.08 22.73
C LEU A 4 -11.81 -14.67 23.05
N LYS A 5 -11.45 -14.13 24.21
CA LYS A 5 -11.76 -12.75 24.58
C LYS A 5 -11.16 -11.77 23.57
N THR A 6 -9.89 -11.94 23.22
CA THR A 6 -9.20 -11.14 22.20
C THR A 6 -9.93 -11.20 20.86
N ALA A 7 -10.27 -12.41 20.40
CA ALA A 7 -10.97 -12.61 19.13
C ALA A 7 -12.34 -11.92 19.05
N LEU A 8 -13.04 -11.82 20.16
CA LEU A 8 -14.39 -11.24 20.19
C LEU A 8 -14.39 -9.73 20.46
N THR A 9 -13.46 -9.23 21.30
CA THR A 9 -13.48 -7.84 21.74
C THR A 9 -12.71 -6.90 20.81
N PHE A 10 -11.54 -7.28 20.32
CA PHE A 10 -10.72 -6.38 19.50
C PHE A 10 -11.35 -5.97 18.17
N PRO A 11 -12.11 -6.82 17.45
CA PRO A 11 -12.86 -6.38 16.28
C PRO A 11 -13.90 -5.29 16.58
N LEU A 12 -14.50 -5.31 17.78
CA LEU A 12 -15.43 -4.25 18.21
C LEU A 12 -14.68 -2.96 18.51
N TYR A 13 -13.55 -3.05 19.22
CA TYR A 13 -12.71 -1.87 19.49
C TYR A 13 -12.12 -1.26 18.21
N SER A 14 -11.73 -2.08 17.23
CA SER A 14 -11.32 -1.56 15.91
C SER A 14 -12.44 -0.77 15.24
N LYS A 15 -13.69 -1.21 15.33
CA LYS A 15 -14.85 -0.47 14.80
C LYS A 15 -15.05 0.86 15.53
N VAL A 16 -14.87 0.87 16.86
CA VAL A 16 -14.94 2.12 17.64
C VAL A 16 -13.85 3.10 17.19
N GLU A 17 -12.62 2.62 17.03
CA GLU A 17 -11.51 3.46 16.57
C GLU A 17 -11.73 4.00 15.16
N ASN A 18 -12.27 3.20 14.25
CA ASN A 18 -12.54 3.60 12.86
C ASN A 18 -13.83 4.40 12.68
N TYR A 19 -14.67 4.51 13.72
CA TYR A 19 -15.97 5.20 13.61
C TYR A 19 -15.86 6.65 13.13
N PRO A 20 -14.96 7.50 13.66
CA PRO A 20 -14.85 8.89 13.21
C PRO A 20 -14.54 9.00 11.73
N LEU A 21 -13.61 8.19 11.22
CA LEU A 21 -13.24 8.16 9.81
C LEU A 21 -14.38 7.66 8.92
N ALA A 22 -15.07 6.61 9.35
CA ALA A 22 -16.20 6.05 8.62
C ALA A 22 -17.42 6.99 8.64
N HIS A 23 -17.58 7.77 9.69
CA HIS A 23 -18.69 8.72 9.84
C HIS A 23 -18.45 9.98 9.02
N SER A 24 -17.27 10.59 9.12
CA SER A 24 -16.91 11.78 8.33
C SER A 24 -16.90 11.53 6.82
N ALA A 25 -16.60 10.30 6.39
CA ALA A 25 -16.71 9.91 4.99
C ALA A 25 -18.17 9.86 4.46
N LYS A 26 -19.16 9.77 5.35
CA LYS A 26 -20.59 9.70 4.99
C LYS A 26 -21.31 11.04 5.09
N ILE A 27 -20.84 11.93 5.96
CA ILE A 27 -21.35 13.28 6.16
C ILE A 27 -20.39 14.20 5.42
N ASN A 28 -20.88 15.21 4.71
CA ASN A 28 -20.05 16.17 3.98
C ASN A 28 -18.85 16.61 4.81
N HIS A 29 -17.67 16.52 4.24
CA HIS A 29 -16.33 16.54 4.82
C HIS A 29 -15.97 17.73 5.76
N ASP A 30 -16.84 18.68 6.02
CA ASP A 30 -16.54 19.91 6.76
C ASP A 30 -16.94 19.89 8.25
N GLU A 31 -17.61 18.85 8.72
CA GLU A 31 -17.99 18.75 10.13
C GLU A 31 -16.97 17.91 10.92
N HIS A 32 -16.20 18.59 11.74
CA HIS A 32 -15.35 17.93 12.73
C HIS A 32 -16.24 17.25 13.78
N LEU A 33 -16.21 15.93 13.84
CA LEU A 33 -17.00 15.16 14.78
C LEU A 33 -16.42 15.34 16.19
N ASP A 34 -17.11 16.09 17.04
CA ASP A 34 -16.75 16.21 18.46
C ASP A 34 -17.17 14.91 19.18
N ILE A 35 -16.19 14.03 19.43
CA ILE A 35 -16.41 12.75 20.06
C ILE A 35 -16.06 12.85 21.54
N ASN A 36 -17.03 12.55 22.41
CA ASN A 36 -16.82 12.49 23.85
C ASN A 36 -15.69 11.52 24.18
N LYS A 37 -14.78 11.90 25.09
CA LYS A 37 -13.66 11.08 25.56
C LYS A 37 -14.10 9.71 26.10
N ASP A 38 -15.27 9.61 26.70
CA ASP A 38 -15.83 8.35 27.18
C ASP A 38 -16.05 7.31 26.09
N PHE A 39 -16.19 7.73 24.83
CA PHE A 39 -16.29 6.85 23.68
C PHE A 39 -15.04 5.95 23.54
N TYR A 40 -13.89 6.46 23.93
CA TYR A 40 -12.61 5.75 23.89
C TYR A 40 -12.17 5.15 25.23
N LYS A 41 -13.06 5.00 26.18
CA LYS A 41 -12.75 4.47 27.52
C LYS A 41 -12.09 3.10 27.52
N HIS A 42 -12.32 2.28 26.48
CA HIS A 42 -11.65 1.00 26.30
C HIS A 42 -10.12 1.12 26.21
N ARG A 43 -9.58 2.27 25.78
CA ARG A 43 -8.14 2.52 25.69
C ARG A 43 -7.42 2.49 27.03
N GLU A 44 -8.11 2.79 28.12
CA GLU A 44 -7.55 2.76 29.48
C GLU A 44 -7.12 1.36 29.94
N TYR A 45 -7.70 0.32 29.31
CA TYR A 45 -7.49 -1.08 29.68
C TYR A 45 -6.65 -1.85 28.66
N ILE A 46 -6.13 -1.18 27.63
CA ILE A 46 -5.43 -1.83 26.53
C ILE A 46 -4.04 -1.22 26.37
N THR A 47 -3.03 -2.07 26.46
CA THR A 47 -1.65 -1.71 26.11
C THR A 47 -1.40 -2.03 24.65
N LEU A 48 -0.95 -1.06 23.84
CA LEU A 48 -0.72 -1.23 22.40
C LEU A 48 0.51 -2.07 22.06
N GLY A 49 1.56 -2.00 22.87
CA GLY A 49 2.81 -2.75 22.65
C GLY A 49 2.81 -4.16 23.28
N ASN A 50 1.69 -4.89 23.25
CA ASN A 50 1.66 -6.25 23.78
C ASN A 50 2.13 -7.25 22.72
N ASP A 51 3.44 -7.53 22.71
CA ASP A 51 4.10 -8.40 21.72
C ASP A 51 3.52 -9.80 21.66
N SER A 52 3.04 -10.34 22.79
CA SER A 52 2.42 -11.66 22.85
C SER A 52 1.08 -11.76 22.10
N LEU A 53 0.45 -10.64 21.77
CA LEU A 53 -0.78 -10.57 21.00
C LEU A 53 -0.58 -10.12 19.55
N MET A 54 0.61 -9.64 19.19
CA MET A 54 0.90 -9.10 17.84
C MET A 54 0.80 -10.15 16.72
N PHE A 55 0.95 -11.44 17.02
CA PHE A 55 0.66 -12.50 16.04
C PHE A 55 -0.82 -12.60 15.68
N PHE A 56 -1.71 -12.07 16.54
CA PHE A 56 -3.15 -12.21 16.41
C PHE A 56 -3.74 -11.07 15.56
N TYR A 57 -4.37 -11.42 14.44
CA TYR A 57 -4.88 -10.45 13.47
C TYR A 57 -5.80 -9.39 14.10
N ALA A 58 -6.77 -9.83 14.93
CA ALA A 58 -7.74 -8.91 15.54
C ALA A 58 -7.08 -7.85 16.44
N TYR A 59 -6.01 -8.22 17.15
CA TYR A 59 -5.25 -7.27 17.97
C TYR A 59 -4.44 -6.32 17.10
N ARG A 60 -3.73 -6.83 16.09
CA ARG A 60 -2.96 -5.96 15.16
C ARG A 60 -3.84 -4.96 14.43
N ASP A 61 -5.04 -5.39 14.02
CA ASP A 61 -6.02 -4.51 13.37
C ASP A 61 -6.49 -3.40 14.31
N TYR A 62 -6.76 -3.75 15.57
CA TYR A 62 -7.07 -2.77 16.60
C TYR A 62 -5.92 -1.77 16.81
N VAL A 63 -4.69 -2.25 16.99
CA VAL A 63 -3.51 -1.39 17.18
C VAL A 63 -3.41 -0.40 16.04
N LEU A 64 -3.51 -0.87 14.82
CA LEU A 64 -3.44 -0.02 13.63
C LEU A 64 -4.60 0.99 13.60
N SER A 65 -5.83 0.56 13.85
CA SER A 65 -7.01 1.44 13.90
C SER A 65 -6.87 2.54 14.97
N ASN A 66 -6.35 2.17 16.15
CA ASN A 66 -6.10 3.13 17.23
C ASN A 66 -5.06 4.18 16.83
N LEU A 67 -3.94 3.76 16.23
CA LEU A 67 -2.88 4.68 15.79
C LEU A 67 -3.36 5.60 14.66
N TYR A 68 -4.12 5.07 13.70
CA TYR A 68 -4.76 5.88 12.67
C TYR A 68 -5.68 6.93 13.25
N ASN A 69 -6.55 6.55 14.20
CA ASN A 69 -7.46 7.48 14.85
C ASN A 69 -6.72 8.56 15.64
N LYS A 70 -5.70 8.18 16.42
CA LYS A 70 -4.83 9.14 17.14
C LYS A 70 -4.21 10.18 16.19
N VAL A 71 -3.66 9.73 15.08
CA VAL A 71 -3.03 10.65 14.10
C VAL A 71 -4.06 11.48 13.35
N ASN A 72 -5.23 10.88 13.01
CA ASN A 72 -6.33 11.61 12.38
C ASN A 72 -6.85 12.75 13.27
N SER A 73 -6.89 12.56 14.58
CA SER A 73 -7.30 13.60 15.53
C SER A 73 -6.36 14.81 15.57
N LEU A 74 -5.18 14.73 14.96
CA LEU A 74 -4.28 15.88 14.78
C LEU A 74 -4.67 16.77 13.59
N GLY A 75 -5.68 16.37 12.80
CA GLY A 75 -6.24 17.18 11.71
C GLY A 75 -5.48 17.12 10.38
N TYR A 76 -4.55 16.18 10.22
CA TYR A 76 -3.88 15.97 8.93
C TYR A 76 -4.79 15.26 7.92
N ASP A 77 -4.67 15.61 6.64
CA ASP A 77 -5.29 14.84 5.55
C ASP A 77 -4.70 13.43 5.51
N LEU A 78 -5.57 12.43 5.51
CA LEU A 78 -5.22 10.99 5.50
C LEU A 78 -4.24 10.58 4.38
N ASN A 79 -4.29 11.30 3.25
CA ASN A 79 -3.44 11.02 2.10
C ASN A 79 -2.17 11.90 2.07
N SER A 80 -1.96 12.74 3.10
CA SER A 80 -0.80 13.61 3.17
C SER A 80 0.47 12.88 3.61
N ASP A 81 1.62 13.45 3.26
CA ASP A 81 2.92 12.99 3.75
C ASP A 81 3.02 13.20 5.26
N GLU A 82 2.50 14.30 5.77
CA GLU A 82 2.48 14.65 7.19
C GLU A 82 1.70 13.63 8.02
N PHE A 83 0.54 13.17 7.53
CA PHE A 83 -0.22 12.10 8.17
C PHE A 83 0.63 10.83 8.27
N THR A 84 1.23 10.43 7.15
CA THR A 84 2.05 9.21 7.09
C THR A 84 3.26 9.30 8.01
N GLU A 85 3.97 10.43 8.02
CA GLU A 85 5.12 10.66 8.91
C GLU A 85 4.75 10.53 10.39
N ASN A 86 3.62 11.13 10.79
CA ASN A 86 3.15 11.03 12.17
C ASN A 86 2.69 9.62 12.53
N LEU A 87 2.09 8.89 11.58
CA LEU A 87 1.70 7.50 11.79
C LEU A 87 2.93 6.59 11.93
N LEU A 88 3.98 6.79 11.12
CA LEU A 88 5.24 6.05 11.27
C LEU A 88 5.88 6.31 12.64
N LYS A 89 5.91 7.56 13.10
CA LYS A 89 6.40 7.92 14.42
C LYS A 89 5.58 7.28 15.55
N ALA A 90 4.25 7.31 15.44
CA ALA A 90 3.35 6.68 16.42
C ALA A 90 3.58 5.17 16.50
N ILE A 91 3.73 4.47 15.36
CA ILE A 91 4.08 3.05 15.32
C ILE A 91 5.40 2.78 16.04
N SER A 92 6.42 3.58 15.75
CA SER A 92 7.75 3.41 16.37
C SER A 92 7.75 3.64 17.89
N THR A 93 6.90 4.55 18.37
CA THR A 93 6.79 4.87 19.80
C THR A 93 5.99 3.81 20.58
N GLU A 94 4.92 3.29 19.99
CA GLU A 94 3.97 2.43 20.69
C GLU A 94 4.32 0.94 20.61
N LEU A 95 5.13 0.51 19.62
CA LEU A 95 5.50 -0.90 19.45
C LEU A 95 6.93 -1.17 19.91
N ASN A 96 7.09 -2.16 20.78
CA ASN A 96 8.39 -2.54 21.34
C ASN A 96 9.05 -3.67 20.51
N ASP A 97 8.28 -4.65 20.02
CA ASP A 97 8.82 -5.73 19.21
C ASP A 97 9.31 -5.22 17.84
N GLU A 98 10.60 -5.32 17.59
CA GLU A 98 11.24 -4.81 16.37
C GLU A 98 10.67 -5.44 15.10
N ASN A 99 10.34 -6.72 15.11
CA ASN A 99 9.80 -7.39 13.92
C ASN A 99 8.40 -6.88 13.58
N SER A 100 7.53 -6.76 14.57
CA SER A 100 6.18 -6.22 14.42
C SER A 100 6.21 -4.75 14.01
N LYS A 101 7.09 -3.97 14.63
CA LYS A 101 7.32 -2.55 14.32
C LYS A 101 7.76 -2.39 12.86
N ASN A 102 8.84 -3.03 12.45
CA ASN A 102 9.37 -2.95 11.09
C ASN A 102 8.33 -3.40 10.05
N SER A 103 7.62 -4.51 10.32
CA SER A 103 6.57 -5.00 9.43
C SER A 103 5.43 -3.98 9.27
N MET A 104 5.04 -3.31 10.33
CA MET A 104 3.97 -2.31 10.30
C MET A 104 4.43 -1.02 9.63
N LEU A 105 5.65 -0.53 9.92
CA LEU A 105 6.27 0.61 9.24
C LEU A 105 6.30 0.38 7.72
N ARG A 106 6.81 -0.79 7.29
CA ARG A 106 6.85 -1.16 5.87
C ARG A 106 5.45 -1.18 5.24
N LYS A 107 4.47 -1.79 5.91
CA LYS A 107 3.09 -1.84 5.42
C LYS A 107 2.53 -0.45 5.16
N ILE A 108 2.68 0.47 6.13
CA ILE A 108 2.16 1.84 6.03
C ILE A 108 2.87 2.62 4.93
N PHE A 109 4.20 2.55 4.87
CA PHE A 109 4.94 3.25 3.83
C PHE A 109 4.59 2.75 2.43
N ILE A 110 4.51 1.43 2.20
CA ILE A 110 4.14 0.86 0.90
C ILE A 110 2.72 1.26 0.52
N GLN A 111 1.78 1.26 1.47
CA GLN A 111 0.40 1.69 1.22
C GLN A 111 0.36 3.16 0.78
N HIS A 112 1.06 4.04 1.46
CA HIS A 112 1.19 5.45 1.10
C HIS A 112 1.84 5.62 -0.27
N PHE A 113 2.92 4.88 -0.55
CA PHE A 113 3.60 4.87 -1.84
C PHE A 113 2.63 4.57 -3.00
N PHE A 114 1.80 3.55 -2.87
CA PHE A 114 0.84 3.19 -3.92
C PHE A 114 -0.33 4.19 -4.03
N TRP A 115 -0.76 4.80 -2.96
CA TRP A 115 -1.80 5.83 -3.02
C TRP A 115 -1.32 7.11 -3.69
N LYS A 116 -0.04 7.42 -3.56
CA LYS A 116 0.59 8.58 -4.23
C LYS A 116 1.05 8.32 -5.66
N SER A 117 0.56 7.31 -6.32
CA SER A 117 1.01 6.74 -7.60
C SER A 117 1.40 7.75 -8.71
N THR A 118 0.91 8.97 -8.67
CA THR A 118 1.25 10.05 -9.61
C THR A 118 2.02 11.22 -8.99
N LYS A 119 2.16 11.24 -7.67
CA LYS A 119 2.86 12.29 -6.92
C LYS A 119 4.07 11.70 -6.23
N ARG A 120 5.20 12.42 -6.28
CA ARG A 120 6.40 12.01 -5.55
C ARG A 120 6.14 12.03 -4.05
N ILE A 121 6.56 10.97 -3.37
CA ILE A 121 6.63 10.97 -1.91
C ILE A 121 7.65 12.00 -1.46
N ASN A 122 7.32 12.76 -0.43
CA ASN A 122 8.22 13.73 0.15
C ASN A 122 9.48 13.02 0.68
N LYS A 123 10.63 13.68 0.48
CA LYS A 123 11.92 13.19 0.99
C LYS A 123 11.90 12.98 2.51
N ASN A 124 11.18 13.83 3.24
CA ASN A 124 11.05 13.70 4.69
C ASN A 124 10.32 12.41 5.10
N THR A 125 9.26 12.02 4.39
CA THR A 125 8.54 10.78 4.65
C THR A 125 9.43 9.56 4.42
N VAL A 126 10.24 9.58 3.35
CA VAL A 126 11.24 8.53 3.09
C VAL A 126 12.27 8.47 4.20
N ASN A 127 12.85 9.60 4.58
CA ASN A 127 13.84 9.67 5.66
C ASN A 127 13.24 9.19 6.98
N THR A 128 12.04 9.64 7.34
CA THR A 128 11.33 9.19 8.56
C THR A 128 11.19 7.67 8.59
N PHE A 129 10.83 7.04 7.46
CA PHE A 129 10.79 5.58 7.41
C PHE A 129 12.17 4.96 7.63
N LEU A 130 13.20 5.44 6.93
CA LEU A 130 14.57 4.90 7.01
C LEU A 130 15.19 5.06 8.40
N ASP A 131 14.88 6.15 9.08
CA ASP A 131 15.37 6.44 10.45
C ASP A 131 14.71 5.55 11.51
N LEU A 132 13.44 5.17 11.29
CA LEU A 132 12.65 4.39 12.23
C LEU A 132 12.70 2.87 11.99
N ASN A 133 12.96 2.44 10.76
CA ASN A 133 13.00 1.03 10.39
C ASN A 133 14.43 0.47 10.49
N THR A 134 14.61 -0.56 11.31
CA THR A 134 15.91 -1.21 11.51
C THR A 134 16.20 -2.37 10.56
N ASN A 135 15.20 -2.79 9.77
CA ASN A 135 15.34 -3.89 8.81
C ASN A 135 16.02 -3.39 7.52
N LEU A 136 17.23 -3.85 7.26
CA LEU A 136 18.03 -3.41 6.11
C LEU A 136 17.42 -3.79 4.76
N ASP A 137 16.74 -4.94 4.66
CA ASP A 137 16.12 -5.37 3.41
C ASP A 137 14.89 -4.50 3.09
N ASP A 138 14.10 -4.14 4.10
CA ASP A 138 12.99 -3.20 3.95
C ASP A 138 13.51 -1.81 3.54
N ASN A 139 14.58 -1.33 4.16
CA ASN A 139 15.20 -0.05 3.81
C ASN A 139 15.69 -0.05 2.37
N LYS A 140 16.36 -1.11 1.93
CA LYS A 140 16.81 -1.29 0.54
C LYS A 140 15.63 -1.34 -0.44
N LEU A 141 14.56 -2.04 -0.08
CA LEU A 141 13.33 -2.08 -0.88
C LEU A 141 12.76 -0.68 -1.09
N ILE A 142 12.61 0.11 -0.03
CA ILE A 142 12.01 1.46 -0.11
C ILE A 142 12.90 2.43 -0.91
N VAL A 143 14.22 2.37 -0.72
CA VAL A 143 15.18 3.17 -1.52
C VAL A 143 15.05 2.82 -3.00
N ASN A 144 14.97 1.55 -3.35
CA ASN A 144 14.81 1.11 -4.73
C ASN A 144 13.47 1.59 -5.32
N LEU A 145 12.35 1.37 -4.62
CA LEU A 145 11.02 1.81 -5.07
C LEU A 145 10.97 3.31 -5.33
N THR A 146 11.48 4.11 -4.40
CA THR A 146 11.49 5.58 -4.54
C THR A 146 12.44 6.07 -5.63
N SER A 147 13.56 5.38 -5.84
CA SER A 147 14.49 5.66 -6.95
C SER A 147 13.88 5.30 -8.30
N ASP A 148 13.18 4.18 -8.39
CA ASP A 148 12.62 3.69 -9.67
C ASP A 148 11.49 4.57 -10.16
N VAL A 149 10.66 5.11 -9.27
CA VAL A 149 9.61 6.10 -9.65
C VAL A 149 10.22 7.34 -10.30
N LYS A 150 11.36 7.82 -9.82
CA LYS A 150 12.06 8.96 -10.45
C LYS A 150 12.54 8.68 -11.87
N LYS A 151 12.74 7.41 -12.23
CA LYS A 151 13.16 6.98 -13.57
C LYS A 151 12.01 6.82 -14.56
N ILE A 152 10.75 6.85 -14.07
CA ILE A 152 9.52 6.65 -14.88
C ILE A 152 8.70 7.94 -14.89
N GLU A 153 9.35 9.09 -15.00
CA GLU A 153 8.64 10.37 -15.09
C GLU A 153 8.12 10.60 -16.52
N GLU A 154 7.01 11.33 -16.61
CA GLU A 154 6.47 11.78 -17.88
C GLU A 154 7.54 12.54 -18.67
N GLY A 155 7.67 12.21 -19.96
CA GLY A 155 8.70 12.81 -20.83
C GLY A 155 10.10 12.20 -20.69
N THR A 156 10.31 11.25 -19.78
CA THR A 156 11.60 10.55 -19.68
C THR A 156 11.66 9.33 -20.60
N LEU A 157 12.87 9.01 -21.03
CA LEU A 157 13.09 7.80 -21.82
C LEU A 157 12.97 6.56 -20.93
N LEU A 158 12.06 5.66 -21.26
CA LEU A 158 11.93 4.38 -20.56
C LEU A 158 13.27 3.62 -20.59
N ASN A 159 13.76 3.20 -19.42
CA ASN A 159 14.90 2.31 -19.33
C ASN A 159 14.60 1.02 -20.07
N ASP A 160 15.57 0.54 -20.86
CA ASP A 160 15.39 -0.72 -21.57
C ASP A 160 15.47 -1.90 -20.61
N PHE A 161 14.58 -2.86 -20.81
CA PHE A 161 14.64 -4.15 -20.13
C PHE A 161 14.21 -5.24 -21.10
N ASN A 162 14.64 -6.45 -20.83
CA ASN A 162 14.35 -7.58 -21.66
C ASN A 162 13.16 -8.37 -21.11
N ILE A 163 12.28 -8.79 -22.01
CA ILE A 163 11.20 -9.73 -21.74
C ILE A 163 11.42 -11.00 -22.56
N ILE A 164 10.87 -12.09 -22.10
CA ILE A 164 10.90 -13.36 -22.80
C ILE A 164 9.54 -13.56 -23.45
N ASP A 165 9.51 -13.71 -24.78
CA ASP A 165 8.27 -13.99 -25.49
C ASP A 165 7.85 -15.48 -25.34
N TYR A 166 6.70 -15.82 -25.89
CA TYR A 166 6.17 -17.18 -25.84
C TYR A 166 7.04 -18.21 -26.55
N ASN A 167 7.90 -17.79 -27.47
CA ASN A 167 8.87 -18.65 -28.14
C ASN A 167 10.19 -18.77 -27.38
N LYS A 168 10.23 -18.31 -26.12
CA LYS A 168 11.43 -18.25 -25.26
C LYS A 168 12.54 -17.35 -25.83
N THR A 169 12.21 -16.44 -26.74
CA THR A 169 13.15 -15.48 -27.31
C THR A 169 13.18 -14.22 -26.45
N GLN A 170 14.38 -13.79 -26.11
CA GLN A 170 14.59 -12.54 -25.38
C GLN A 170 14.39 -11.33 -26.32
N LYS A 171 13.58 -10.38 -25.91
CA LYS A 171 13.27 -9.16 -26.67
C LYS A 171 13.40 -7.93 -25.79
N SER A 172 14.08 -6.91 -26.29
CA SER A 172 14.14 -5.59 -25.69
C SER A 172 12.79 -4.91 -25.81
N VAL A 173 12.25 -4.41 -24.69
CA VAL A 173 10.98 -3.67 -24.67
C VAL A 173 11.11 -2.39 -25.47
N ARG A 174 12.23 -1.68 -25.38
CA ARG A 174 12.49 -0.47 -26.19
C ARG A 174 12.39 -0.73 -27.70
N LYS A 175 12.90 -1.87 -28.17
CA LYS A 175 12.75 -2.27 -29.59
C LYS A 175 11.30 -2.56 -29.95
N LEU A 176 10.53 -3.17 -29.05
CA LEU A 176 9.12 -3.50 -29.28
C LEU A 176 8.22 -2.27 -29.39
N ILE A 177 8.53 -1.20 -28.65
CA ILE A 177 7.74 0.03 -28.62
C ILE A 177 8.25 1.11 -29.60
N LYS A 178 9.39 0.87 -30.25
CA LYS A 178 10.01 1.84 -31.15
C LYS A 178 9.02 2.34 -32.20
N ASN A 179 8.88 3.66 -32.32
CA ASN A 179 8.01 4.34 -33.28
C ASN A 179 6.51 3.99 -33.17
N LYS A 180 6.07 3.46 -32.02
CA LYS A 180 4.65 3.12 -31.79
C LYS A 180 4.21 3.66 -30.45
N LYS A 181 3.08 4.36 -30.42
CA LYS A 181 2.40 4.66 -29.16
C LYS A 181 1.97 3.35 -28.54
N SER A 182 2.48 3.04 -27.35
CA SER A 182 2.28 1.72 -26.73
C SER A 182 1.86 1.85 -25.28
N VAL A 183 1.03 0.93 -24.83
CA VAL A 183 0.65 0.74 -23.43
C VAL A 183 1.29 -0.56 -22.95
N LEU A 184 2.18 -0.44 -21.97
CA LEU A 184 2.70 -1.60 -21.23
C LEU A 184 1.82 -1.87 -20.05
N TYR A 185 1.33 -3.08 -19.89
CA TYR A 185 0.61 -3.50 -18.70
C TYR A 185 1.25 -4.76 -18.11
N PHE A 186 1.37 -4.77 -16.79
CA PHE A 186 1.92 -5.90 -16.05
C PHE A 186 0.78 -6.65 -15.39
N TRP A 187 0.81 -7.97 -15.43
CA TRP A 187 -0.23 -8.79 -14.84
C TRP A 187 0.32 -10.06 -14.20
N ASN A 188 -0.37 -10.52 -13.17
CA ASN A 188 -0.06 -11.74 -12.46
C ASN A 188 -1.31 -12.63 -12.46
N PRO A 189 -1.24 -13.86 -13.05
CA PRO A 189 -2.39 -14.77 -13.12
C PRO A 189 -2.87 -15.28 -11.76
N GLU A 190 -2.06 -15.16 -10.71
CA GLU A 190 -2.47 -15.51 -9.35
C GLU A 190 -3.50 -14.53 -8.77
N PHE A 191 -3.51 -13.27 -9.25
CA PHE A 191 -4.42 -12.23 -8.77
C PHE A 191 -5.52 -11.87 -9.78
N ILE A 192 -5.24 -12.01 -11.07
CA ILE A 192 -6.15 -11.59 -12.14
C ILE A 192 -6.24 -12.70 -13.19
N GLY A 193 -7.44 -13.22 -13.41
CA GLY A 193 -7.68 -14.26 -14.42
C GLY A 193 -7.37 -13.78 -15.84
N LYS A 194 -6.81 -14.66 -16.66
CA LYS A 194 -6.44 -14.36 -18.05
C LYS A 194 -7.63 -13.85 -18.89
N ASP A 195 -8.83 -14.40 -18.67
CA ASP A 195 -10.02 -14.03 -19.44
C ASP A 195 -10.47 -12.60 -19.14
N PHE A 196 -10.33 -12.15 -17.89
CA PHE A 196 -10.60 -10.78 -17.51
C PHE A 196 -9.62 -9.81 -18.19
N ILE A 197 -8.33 -10.12 -18.17
CA ILE A 197 -7.30 -9.30 -18.84
C ILE A 197 -7.53 -9.30 -20.36
N ALA A 198 -7.78 -10.46 -20.98
CA ALA A 198 -8.02 -10.55 -22.40
C ALA A 198 -9.24 -9.71 -22.84
N SER A 199 -10.37 -9.85 -22.13
CA SER A 199 -11.57 -9.05 -22.38
C SER A 199 -11.29 -7.54 -22.26
N ARG A 200 -10.57 -7.13 -21.21
CA ARG A 200 -10.24 -5.71 -21.00
C ARG A 200 -9.32 -5.16 -22.08
N VAL A 201 -8.30 -5.92 -22.48
CA VAL A 201 -7.35 -5.51 -23.52
C VAL A 201 -8.03 -5.45 -24.88
N ASN A 202 -8.88 -6.42 -25.21
CA ASN A 202 -9.67 -6.40 -26.46
C ASN A 202 -10.56 -5.16 -26.54
N TYR A 203 -11.33 -4.87 -25.48
CA TYR A 203 -12.14 -3.66 -25.41
C TYR A 203 -11.30 -2.37 -25.61
N LEU A 204 -10.15 -2.28 -24.96
CA LEU A 204 -9.26 -1.10 -25.09
C LEU A 204 -8.62 -1.03 -26.48
N SER A 205 -8.28 -2.17 -27.09
CA SER A 205 -7.69 -2.21 -28.45
C SER A 205 -8.69 -1.77 -29.51
N GLU A 206 -9.96 -2.14 -29.37
CA GLU A 206 -11.05 -1.67 -30.23
C GLU A 206 -11.28 -0.16 -30.07
N LYS A 207 -11.29 0.31 -28.84
CA LYS A 207 -11.51 1.74 -28.54
C LYS A 207 -10.35 2.63 -28.96
N TYR A 208 -9.11 2.10 -28.93
CA TYR A 208 -7.88 2.83 -29.21
C TYR A 208 -7.01 2.10 -30.25
N PRO A 209 -7.45 1.98 -31.52
CA PRO A 209 -6.78 1.17 -32.54
C PRO A 209 -5.37 1.64 -32.90
N ASN A 210 -5.04 2.90 -32.59
CA ASN A 210 -3.71 3.48 -32.86
C ASN A 210 -2.69 3.17 -31.74
N LEU A 211 -3.11 2.52 -30.65
CA LEU A 211 -2.25 2.12 -29.55
C LEU A 211 -1.87 0.63 -29.66
N LYS A 212 -0.60 0.35 -29.38
CA LYS A 212 -0.14 -1.03 -29.23
C LYS A 212 -0.20 -1.42 -27.76
N PHE A 213 -0.89 -2.51 -27.43
CA PHE A 213 -0.94 -3.07 -26.07
C PHE A 213 0.09 -4.19 -25.97
N ILE A 214 0.93 -4.14 -24.92
CA ILE A 214 1.97 -5.14 -24.65
C ILE A 214 1.79 -5.61 -23.21
N GLY A 215 1.34 -6.86 -23.05
CA GLY A 215 1.19 -7.50 -21.75
C GLY A 215 2.48 -8.16 -21.30
N VAL A 216 2.92 -7.85 -20.09
CA VAL A 216 4.07 -8.48 -19.45
C VAL A 216 3.56 -9.28 -18.26
N LYS A 217 3.66 -10.61 -18.37
CA LYS A 217 3.33 -11.51 -17.28
C LYS A 217 4.50 -11.55 -16.29
N ILE A 218 4.24 -11.25 -15.02
CA ILE A 218 5.28 -11.13 -13.99
C ILE A 218 5.37 -12.35 -13.05
N ALA A 219 4.40 -13.27 -13.11
CA ALA A 219 4.40 -14.52 -12.33
C ALA A 219 3.57 -15.59 -13.03
N GLY A 220 3.51 -16.80 -12.46
CA GLY A 220 2.76 -17.94 -12.97
C GLY A 220 3.55 -18.81 -13.97
N ASN A 221 2.94 -19.89 -14.42
CA ASN A 221 3.55 -20.84 -15.35
C ASN A 221 3.25 -20.49 -16.83
N ASN A 222 3.92 -21.18 -17.77
CA ASN A 222 3.74 -20.92 -19.21
C ASN A 222 2.36 -21.32 -19.79
N LYS A 223 1.47 -21.93 -18.98
CA LYS A 223 0.14 -22.34 -19.43
C LYS A 223 -0.88 -21.19 -19.45
N ASP A 224 -0.57 -20.07 -18.78
CA ASP A 224 -1.45 -18.90 -18.69
C ASP A 224 -1.22 -17.94 -19.86
N ARG A 225 -1.23 -18.44 -21.08
CA ARG A 225 -1.09 -17.58 -22.27
C ARG A 225 -2.40 -16.86 -22.54
N ILE A 226 -2.31 -15.56 -22.80
CA ILE A 226 -3.36 -14.78 -23.44
C ILE A 226 -3.09 -14.88 -24.95
N LEU A 227 -4.01 -15.45 -25.69
CA LEU A 227 -3.96 -15.53 -27.14
C LEU A 227 -4.40 -14.21 -27.77
#